data_8c1ba0d8bd956ea86e9a69ece0e8ffa0
#
_entry.id   8c1ba0d8bd956ea86e9a69ece0e8ffa0
#
_cell.length_a   1.000
_cell.length_b   1.000
_cell.length_c   1.000
_cell.angle_alpha   90.00
_cell.angle_beta   90.00
_cell.angle_gamma   90.00
#
_symmetry.space_group_name_H-M   'P 1'
#
loop_
_entity.id
_entity.type
_entity.pdbx_description
1 polymer ?
#
loop_
_entity_poly.entity_id
_entity_poly.type
_entity_poly.pdbx_seq_one_letter_code
_entity_poly.pdbx_strand_id
1 'polypeptide(L)'
;IIELLLNSKEFAQSYIIDNKNNLSILDYIILQKNDIKIEDKFIPTSFLFYNLSQTYDIEKKLIISEKLAKFGIISNLQLFKFYKESNIVNDKALIKRKKCVNELELSILKQSSDDIRKNLVKCLSLFQKIGLSSDFSRYYRTTLLAEVNTGWETPTSVKMRLLSKDYSSLKIELTENSNFNSAQSIARNNFTKLNGLTAFEKSIIDAFKDPKYKDHNASLIDQGKIGEVIISSIILLESEDLNKMQNGLTALIQAGLTDVARDIAIRILIES
;
A
#
# COMPACT_ATOMS: atom_id res chain seq x y z
N ILE A 1 4.78 19.43 32.31
CA ILE A 1 4.80 18.15 31.57
C ILE A 1 6.03 18.10 30.66
N ILE A 2 6.23 19.07 29.77
CA ILE A 2 7.37 19.11 28.82
C ILE A 2 8.72 19.01 29.57
N GLU A 3 8.89 19.74 30.65
CA GLU A 3 10.11 19.73 31.46
C GLU A 3 10.35 18.37 32.14
N LEU A 4 9.30 17.72 32.61
CA LEU A 4 9.36 16.36 33.16
C LEU A 4 9.69 15.32 32.09
N LEU A 5 9.09 15.44 30.89
CA LEU A 5 9.40 14.56 29.75
C LEU A 5 10.85 14.73 29.26
N LEU A 6 11.42 15.93 29.40
CA LEU A 6 12.81 16.20 29.01
C LEU A 6 13.84 15.66 30.02
N ASN A 7 13.48 15.61 31.31
CA ASN A 7 14.42 15.35 32.40
C ASN A 7 14.24 14.00 33.07
N SER A 8 13.19 13.25 32.78
CA SER A 8 12.93 11.94 33.38
C SER A 8 12.50 10.90 32.34
N LYS A 9 13.40 9.96 32.09
CA LYS A 9 13.15 8.84 31.17
C LYS A 9 12.00 7.96 31.64
N GLU A 10 11.90 7.74 32.96
CA GLU A 10 10.84 6.93 33.57
C GLU A 10 9.46 7.60 33.41
N PHE A 11 9.39 8.92 33.64
CA PHE A 11 8.17 9.68 33.41
C PHE A 11 7.78 9.68 31.94
N ALA A 12 8.74 9.85 31.04
CA ALA A 12 8.48 9.82 29.61
C ALA A 12 7.98 8.44 29.12
N GLN A 13 8.49 7.33 29.68
CA GLN A 13 8.00 5.97 29.38
C GLN A 13 6.56 5.77 29.89
N SER A 14 6.25 6.18 31.11
CA SER A 14 4.88 6.13 31.66
C SER A 14 3.91 6.96 30.80
N TYR A 15 4.30 8.18 30.46
CA TYR A 15 3.50 9.08 29.63
C TYR A 15 3.16 8.48 28.27
N ILE A 16 4.09 7.73 27.62
CA ILE A 16 3.83 7.04 26.35
C ILE A 16 2.76 5.97 26.53
N ILE A 17 2.87 5.16 27.60
CA ILE A 17 1.94 4.06 27.85
C ILE A 17 0.52 4.62 28.00
N ASP A 18 0.38 5.71 28.73
CA ASP A 18 -0.92 6.32 29.04
C ASP A 18 -1.51 7.11 27.86
N ASN A 19 -0.67 7.68 26.98
CA ASN A 19 -1.09 8.61 25.93
C ASN A 19 -0.75 8.14 24.51
N LYS A 20 -0.33 6.90 24.30
CA LYS A 20 0.20 6.37 23.02
C LYS A 20 -0.63 6.66 21.78
N ASN A 21 -1.94 6.81 21.94
CA ASN A 21 -2.86 7.09 20.82
C ASN A 21 -3.06 8.60 20.55
N ASN A 22 -2.56 9.47 21.44
CA ASN A 22 -2.81 10.92 21.42
C ASN A 22 -1.52 11.76 21.50
N LEU A 23 -0.37 11.15 21.24
CA LEU A 23 0.92 11.87 21.26
C LEU A 23 0.98 12.91 20.15
N SER A 24 1.35 14.14 20.53
CA SER A 24 1.62 15.23 19.59
C SER A 24 3.01 15.08 18.94
N ILE A 25 3.27 15.85 17.87
CA ILE A 25 4.61 15.89 17.23
C ILE A 25 5.67 16.29 18.27
N LEU A 26 5.36 17.21 19.16
CA LEU A 26 6.28 17.68 20.20
C LEU A 26 6.63 16.56 21.18
N ASP A 27 5.64 15.76 21.58
CA ASP A 27 5.88 14.60 22.46
C ASP A 27 6.85 13.63 21.80
N TYR A 28 6.67 13.31 20.51
CA TYR A 28 7.59 12.45 19.76
C TYR A 28 9.00 12.98 19.68
N ILE A 29 9.18 14.29 19.46
CA ILE A 29 10.50 14.93 19.43
C ILE A 29 11.18 14.78 20.80
N ILE A 30 10.44 15.00 21.88
CA ILE A 30 10.95 14.87 23.25
C ILE A 30 11.33 13.41 23.56
N LEU A 31 10.49 12.47 23.18
CA LEU A 31 10.73 11.04 23.38
C LEU A 31 11.95 10.56 22.60
N GLN A 32 12.13 11.04 21.37
CA GLN A 32 13.29 10.74 20.56
C GLN A 32 14.59 11.29 21.18
N LYS A 33 14.54 12.49 21.75
CA LYS A 33 15.70 13.08 22.45
C LYS A 33 16.13 12.28 23.69
N ASN A 34 15.19 11.56 24.31
CA ASN A 34 15.44 10.71 25.46
C ASN A 34 15.78 9.26 25.07
N ASP A 35 16.04 8.95 23.80
CA ASP A 35 16.31 7.61 23.28
C ASP A 35 15.19 6.58 23.60
N ILE A 36 13.94 7.04 23.72
CA ILE A 36 12.79 6.18 23.99
C ILE A 36 12.28 5.65 22.67
N LYS A 37 12.36 4.32 22.50
CA LYS A 37 11.83 3.65 21.31
C LYS A 37 10.32 3.60 21.34
N ILE A 38 9.71 4.09 20.28
CA ILE A 38 8.27 4.04 20.03
C ILE A 38 8.02 3.00 18.96
N GLU A 39 7.00 2.16 19.14
CA GLU A 39 6.59 1.22 18.10
C GLU A 39 6.15 1.97 16.85
N ASP A 40 6.59 1.49 15.69
CA ASP A 40 6.34 2.12 14.38
C ASP A 40 4.87 2.44 14.09
N LYS A 41 3.95 1.58 14.57
CA LYS A 41 2.50 1.75 14.41
C LYS A 41 1.92 2.98 15.10
N PHE A 42 2.62 3.53 16.11
CA PHE A 42 2.19 4.72 16.86
C PHE A 42 2.86 6.00 16.37
N ILE A 43 3.79 5.93 15.41
CA ILE A 43 4.49 7.11 14.90
C ILE A 43 3.58 7.84 13.92
N PRO A 44 3.16 9.09 14.18
CA PRO A 44 2.34 9.86 13.23
C PRO A 44 3.09 10.14 11.93
N THR A 45 2.36 10.16 10.83
CA THR A 45 2.91 10.47 9.50
C THR A 45 3.52 11.88 9.43
N SER A 46 2.96 12.83 10.15
CA SER A 46 3.51 14.19 10.28
C SER A 46 4.90 14.22 10.91
N PHE A 47 5.14 13.37 11.91
CA PHE A 47 6.46 13.23 12.53
C PHE A 47 7.46 12.54 11.60
N LEU A 48 7.03 11.52 10.85
CA LEU A 48 7.88 10.91 9.83
C LEU A 48 8.30 11.91 8.75
N PHE A 49 7.36 12.78 8.33
CA PHE A 49 7.66 13.82 7.35
C PHE A 49 8.64 14.87 7.91
N TYR A 50 8.47 15.27 9.17
CA TYR A 50 9.44 16.14 9.86
C TYR A 50 10.83 15.49 9.91
N ASN A 51 10.91 14.22 10.32
CA ASN A 51 12.19 13.49 10.38
C ASN A 51 12.86 13.37 9.00
N LEU A 52 12.08 13.20 7.93
CA LEU A 52 12.61 13.18 6.57
C LEU A 52 13.34 14.46 6.22
N SER A 53 12.83 15.62 6.65
CA SER A 53 13.44 16.92 6.41
C SER A 53 14.69 17.17 7.26
N GLN A 54 14.77 16.57 8.44
CA GLN A 54 15.85 16.82 9.42
C GLN A 54 17.00 15.81 9.33
N THR A 55 16.79 14.65 8.73
CA THR A 55 17.84 13.61 8.69
C THR A 55 18.82 13.81 7.53
N TYR A 56 20.11 13.77 7.83
CA TYR A 56 21.19 13.74 6.85
C TYR A 56 21.63 12.30 6.52
N ASP A 57 21.24 11.33 7.34
CA ASP A 57 21.52 9.92 7.12
C ASP A 57 20.65 9.38 5.96
N ILE A 58 21.32 9.00 4.88
CA ILE A 58 20.69 8.55 3.64
C ILE A 58 19.87 7.26 3.85
N GLU A 59 20.36 6.33 4.69
CA GLU A 59 19.64 5.07 4.96
C GLU A 59 18.38 5.32 5.77
N LYS A 60 18.46 6.14 6.83
CA LYS A 60 17.28 6.58 7.59
C LYS A 60 16.30 7.35 6.71
N LYS A 61 16.79 8.22 5.83
CA LYS A 61 15.97 8.97 4.88
C LYS A 61 15.16 8.05 3.98
N LEU A 62 15.79 6.98 3.48
CA LEU A 62 15.12 6.01 2.61
C LEU A 62 14.10 5.16 3.39
N ILE A 63 14.42 4.70 4.61
CA ILE A 63 13.48 3.97 5.48
C ILE A 63 12.23 4.82 5.77
N ILE A 64 12.43 6.10 6.11
CA ILE A 64 11.31 7.03 6.35
C ILE A 64 10.50 7.23 5.07
N SER A 65 11.17 7.35 3.92
CA SER A 65 10.50 7.50 2.63
C SER A 65 9.66 6.27 2.26
N GLU A 66 10.14 5.05 2.53
CA GLU A 66 9.34 3.83 2.36
C GLU A 66 8.06 3.85 3.22
N LYS A 67 8.17 4.29 4.48
CA LYS A 67 7.01 4.42 5.37
C LYS A 67 6.02 5.47 4.85
N LEU A 68 6.51 6.65 4.46
CA LEU A 68 5.67 7.73 3.93
C LEU A 68 5.00 7.37 2.60
N ALA A 69 5.67 6.60 1.74
CA ALA A 69 5.10 6.10 0.50
C ALA A 69 3.91 5.15 0.76
N LYS A 70 4.01 4.25 1.75
CA LYS A 70 2.90 3.38 2.15
C LYS A 70 1.64 4.16 2.52
N PHE A 71 1.80 5.32 3.14
CA PHE A 71 0.69 6.22 3.50
C PHE A 71 0.30 7.17 2.36
N GLY A 72 0.93 7.07 1.18
CA GLY A 72 0.64 7.95 0.04
C GLY A 72 1.06 9.41 0.23
N ILE A 73 1.92 9.70 1.22
CA ILE A 73 2.39 11.06 1.54
C ILE A 73 3.47 11.52 0.58
N ILE A 74 4.36 10.63 0.19
CA ILE A 74 5.29 10.88 -0.90
C ILE A 74 4.90 10.04 -2.12
N SER A 75 5.15 10.57 -3.30
CA SER A 75 4.86 9.88 -4.55
C SER A 75 5.85 8.74 -4.80
N ASN A 76 5.43 7.75 -5.59
CA ASN A 76 6.32 6.71 -6.09
C ASN A 76 7.52 7.29 -6.83
N LEU A 77 7.35 8.38 -7.59
CA LEU A 77 8.44 9.08 -8.27
C LEU A 77 9.50 9.57 -7.28
N GLN A 78 9.09 10.21 -6.17
CA GLN A 78 10.00 10.68 -5.13
C GLN A 78 10.72 9.52 -4.44
N LEU A 79 9.99 8.45 -4.09
CA LEU A 79 10.58 7.25 -3.48
C LEU A 79 11.67 6.64 -4.36
N PHE A 80 11.36 6.38 -5.64
CA PHE A 80 12.33 5.74 -6.56
C PHE A 80 13.48 6.67 -6.96
N LYS A 81 13.28 7.99 -6.93
CA LYS A 81 14.37 8.96 -7.01
C LYS A 81 15.35 8.80 -5.85
N PHE A 82 14.86 8.69 -4.60
CA PHE A 82 15.72 8.42 -3.45
C PHE A 82 16.48 7.10 -3.59
N TYR A 83 15.84 6.04 -4.09
CA TYR A 83 16.53 4.79 -4.37
C TYR A 83 17.68 4.95 -5.38
N LYS A 84 17.48 5.71 -6.45
CA LYS A 84 18.50 5.94 -7.48
C LYS A 84 19.69 6.76 -6.98
N GLU A 85 19.42 7.80 -6.22
CA GLU A 85 20.43 8.77 -5.76
C GLU A 85 21.15 8.35 -4.47
N SER A 86 20.57 7.47 -3.66
CA SER A 86 21.16 7.09 -2.37
C SER A 86 22.40 6.21 -2.52
N ASN A 87 23.37 6.40 -1.64
CA ASN A 87 24.48 5.45 -1.44
C ASN A 87 24.24 4.71 -0.13
N ILE A 88 23.87 3.42 -0.20
CA ILE A 88 23.48 2.58 0.94
C ILE A 88 24.61 1.62 1.24
N VAL A 89 25.07 1.58 2.49
CA VAL A 89 26.28 0.83 2.88
C VAL A 89 25.98 -0.24 3.93
N ASN A 90 25.09 0.04 4.90
CA ASN A 90 24.94 -0.79 6.10
C ASN A 90 23.70 -1.69 6.09
N ASP A 91 22.54 -1.18 5.65
CA ASP A 91 21.29 -1.95 5.68
C ASP A 91 21.22 -2.95 4.52
N LYS A 92 21.36 -4.24 4.84
CA LYS A 92 21.34 -5.33 3.86
C LYS A 92 20.03 -5.42 3.06
N ALA A 93 18.90 -5.06 3.65
CA ALA A 93 17.60 -5.13 2.99
C ALA A 93 17.43 -3.95 2.01
N LEU A 94 17.84 -2.75 2.41
CA LEU A 94 17.89 -1.59 1.53
C LEU A 94 18.87 -1.81 0.38
N ILE A 95 20.08 -2.35 0.66
CA ILE A 95 21.09 -2.68 -0.37
C ILE A 95 20.48 -3.62 -1.43
N LYS A 96 19.76 -4.67 -1.01
CA LYS A 96 19.12 -5.60 -1.95
C LYS A 96 18.08 -4.92 -2.84
N ARG A 97 17.22 -4.06 -2.26
CA ARG A 97 16.21 -3.32 -3.03
C ARG A 97 16.84 -2.32 -3.99
N LYS A 98 17.83 -1.54 -3.52
CA LYS A 98 18.58 -0.61 -4.36
C LYS A 98 19.28 -1.32 -5.51
N LYS A 99 19.99 -2.41 -5.23
CA LYS A 99 20.64 -3.21 -6.26
C LYS A 99 19.65 -3.68 -7.32
N CYS A 100 18.48 -4.13 -6.89
CA CYS A 100 17.43 -4.56 -7.80
C CYS A 100 16.95 -3.40 -8.71
N VAL A 101 16.69 -2.22 -8.13
CA VAL A 101 16.31 -1.01 -8.90
C VAL A 101 17.39 -0.66 -9.91
N ASN A 102 18.66 -0.65 -9.51
CA ASN A 102 19.78 -0.33 -10.40
C ASN A 102 19.93 -1.35 -11.55
N GLU A 103 19.79 -2.65 -11.26
CA GLU A 103 19.84 -3.71 -12.27
C GLU A 103 18.70 -3.57 -13.28
N LEU A 104 17.49 -3.23 -12.81
CA LEU A 104 16.35 -2.98 -13.69
C LEU A 104 16.57 -1.74 -14.57
N GLU A 105 17.02 -0.62 -14.02
CA GLU A 105 17.33 0.59 -14.78
C GLU A 105 18.41 0.33 -15.85
N LEU A 106 19.45 -0.43 -15.52
CA LEU A 106 20.48 -0.82 -16.48
C LEU A 106 19.92 -1.71 -17.59
N SER A 107 18.99 -2.62 -17.26
CA SER A 107 18.32 -3.47 -18.26
C SER A 107 17.46 -2.64 -19.23
N ILE A 108 16.75 -1.63 -18.70
CA ILE A 108 15.94 -0.69 -19.48
C ILE A 108 16.84 0.11 -20.43
N LEU A 109 17.96 0.63 -19.93
CA LEU A 109 18.93 1.38 -20.76
C LEU A 109 19.54 0.52 -21.88
N LYS A 110 19.77 -0.77 -21.60
CA LYS A 110 20.29 -1.74 -22.59
C LYS A 110 19.21 -2.30 -23.52
N GLN A 111 17.94 -2.01 -23.27
CA GLN A 111 16.78 -2.54 -23.99
C GLN A 111 16.76 -4.07 -24.05
N SER A 112 17.22 -4.74 -22.98
CA SER A 112 17.25 -6.20 -22.86
C SER A 112 15.94 -6.70 -22.25
N SER A 113 14.97 -7.12 -23.08
CA SER A 113 13.65 -7.59 -22.62
C SER A 113 13.73 -8.73 -21.60
N ASP A 114 14.61 -9.71 -21.81
CA ASP A 114 14.74 -10.83 -20.86
C ASP A 114 15.23 -10.36 -19.48
N ASP A 115 16.22 -9.47 -19.46
CA ASP A 115 16.73 -8.90 -18.20
C ASP A 115 15.69 -7.97 -17.56
N ILE A 116 14.96 -7.18 -18.34
CA ILE A 116 13.88 -6.32 -17.86
C ILE A 116 12.82 -7.17 -17.15
N ARG A 117 12.30 -8.20 -17.82
CA ARG A 117 11.28 -9.11 -17.28
C ARG A 117 11.73 -9.80 -16.00
N LYS A 118 12.96 -10.36 -16.01
CA LYS A 118 13.58 -11.00 -14.85
C LYS A 118 13.71 -10.03 -13.67
N ASN A 119 14.18 -8.82 -13.92
CA ASN A 119 14.37 -7.82 -12.88
C ASN A 119 13.05 -7.23 -12.37
N LEU A 120 12.02 -7.07 -13.23
CA LEU A 120 10.68 -6.69 -12.80
C LEU A 120 10.11 -7.71 -11.79
N VAL A 121 10.19 -9.01 -12.09
CA VAL A 121 9.72 -10.09 -11.19
C VAL A 121 10.47 -10.06 -9.85
N LYS A 122 11.81 -9.98 -9.92
CA LYS A 122 12.68 -9.95 -8.73
C LYS A 122 12.39 -8.75 -7.84
N CYS A 123 12.31 -7.56 -8.43
CA CYS A 123 12.06 -6.33 -7.68
C CYS A 123 10.64 -6.29 -7.10
N LEU A 124 9.60 -6.71 -7.86
CA LEU A 124 8.24 -6.80 -7.34
C LEU A 124 8.19 -7.62 -6.04
N SER A 125 8.84 -8.80 -6.02
CA SER A 125 8.91 -9.65 -4.83
C SER A 125 9.58 -8.97 -3.63
N LEU A 126 10.61 -8.15 -3.86
CA LEU A 126 11.28 -7.40 -2.79
C LEU A 126 10.41 -6.26 -2.24
N PHE A 127 9.72 -5.53 -3.11
CA PHE A 127 8.84 -4.44 -2.72
C PHE A 127 7.52 -4.94 -2.12
N GLN A 128 7.04 -6.12 -2.51
CA GLN A 128 5.87 -6.76 -1.90
C GLN A 128 6.11 -7.05 -0.40
N LYS A 129 7.31 -7.53 -0.03
CA LYS A 129 7.66 -7.82 1.37
C LYS A 129 7.56 -6.62 2.31
N ILE A 130 7.59 -5.42 1.76
CA ILE A 130 7.49 -4.17 2.52
C ILE A 130 6.21 -3.40 2.19
N GLY A 131 5.21 -4.00 1.52
CA GLY A 131 3.91 -3.40 1.19
C GLY A 131 3.97 -2.26 0.17
N LEU A 132 4.99 -2.24 -0.71
CA LEU A 132 5.20 -1.21 -1.75
C LEU A 132 5.11 -1.77 -3.17
N SER A 133 4.46 -2.91 -3.35
CA SER A 133 4.26 -3.55 -4.67
C SER A 133 3.48 -2.66 -5.65
N SER A 134 2.46 -1.94 -5.16
CA SER A 134 1.67 -0.99 -5.96
C SER A 134 2.52 0.19 -6.42
N ASP A 135 3.33 0.77 -5.52
CA ASP A 135 4.20 1.91 -5.85
C ASP A 135 5.25 1.52 -6.87
N PHE A 136 5.86 0.34 -6.69
CA PHE A 136 6.78 -0.24 -7.65
C PHE A 136 6.12 -0.44 -9.03
N SER A 137 4.96 -1.08 -9.07
CA SER A 137 4.24 -1.37 -10.32
C SER A 137 3.81 -0.08 -11.04
N ARG A 138 3.36 0.94 -10.31
CA ARG A 138 3.00 2.26 -10.87
C ARG A 138 4.21 2.99 -11.42
N TYR A 139 5.34 2.94 -10.72
CA TYR A 139 6.55 3.62 -11.17
C TYR A 139 7.08 3.03 -12.48
N TYR A 140 7.10 1.69 -12.60
CA TYR A 140 7.56 0.99 -13.80
C TYR A 140 6.45 0.64 -14.79
N ARG A 141 5.28 1.29 -14.71
CA ARG A 141 4.13 1.01 -15.58
C ARG A 141 4.46 1.10 -17.07
N THR A 142 5.17 2.13 -17.50
CA THR A 142 5.53 2.32 -18.91
C THR A 142 6.42 1.19 -19.42
N THR A 143 7.42 0.79 -18.64
CA THR A 143 8.29 -0.35 -18.95
C THR A 143 7.50 -1.66 -19.02
N LEU A 144 6.63 -1.87 -18.03
CA LEU A 144 5.74 -3.03 -17.98
C LEU A 144 4.88 -3.14 -19.25
N LEU A 145 4.24 -2.05 -19.66
CA LEU A 145 3.39 -2.02 -20.85
C LEU A 145 4.17 -2.28 -22.13
N ALA A 146 5.39 -1.77 -22.24
CA ALA A 146 6.27 -2.06 -23.37
C ALA A 146 6.54 -3.58 -23.48
N GLU A 147 6.85 -4.24 -22.36
CA GLU A 147 7.10 -5.69 -22.33
C GLU A 147 5.83 -6.52 -22.63
N VAL A 148 4.67 -6.11 -22.10
CA VAL A 148 3.39 -6.76 -22.40
C VAL A 148 3.06 -6.64 -23.89
N ASN A 149 3.29 -5.51 -24.51
CA ASN A 149 3.08 -5.30 -25.95
C ASN A 149 3.99 -6.20 -26.83
N THR A 150 5.12 -6.67 -26.28
CA THR A 150 5.99 -7.66 -26.93
C THR A 150 5.66 -9.12 -26.54
N GLY A 151 4.49 -9.37 -25.94
CA GLY A 151 3.96 -10.70 -25.64
C GLY A 151 4.31 -11.23 -24.24
N TRP A 152 4.75 -10.38 -23.31
CA TRP A 152 4.99 -10.82 -21.93
C TRP A 152 3.67 -10.92 -21.16
N GLU A 153 2.94 -12.00 -21.37
CA GLU A 153 1.70 -12.32 -20.64
C GLU A 153 1.99 -13.44 -19.62
N THR A 154 2.21 -13.06 -18.38
CA THR A 154 2.50 -13.98 -17.25
C THR A 154 1.68 -13.58 -16.03
N PRO A 155 1.47 -14.46 -15.03
CA PRO A 155 0.81 -14.08 -13.78
C PRO A 155 1.44 -12.84 -13.12
N THR A 156 2.75 -12.69 -13.22
CA THR A 156 3.46 -11.51 -12.68
C THR A 156 3.13 -10.23 -13.44
N SER A 157 3.10 -10.27 -14.79
CA SER A 157 2.73 -9.09 -15.57
C SER A 157 1.28 -8.68 -15.33
N VAL A 158 0.36 -9.64 -15.22
CA VAL A 158 -1.04 -9.39 -14.84
C VAL A 158 -1.13 -8.78 -13.44
N LYS A 159 -0.41 -9.34 -12.46
CA LYS A 159 -0.33 -8.78 -11.10
C LYS A 159 0.13 -7.33 -11.11
N MET A 160 1.22 -7.02 -11.79
CA MET A 160 1.75 -5.66 -11.88
C MET A 160 0.77 -4.70 -12.57
N ARG A 161 0.06 -5.15 -13.61
CA ARG A 161 -0.96 -4.35 -14.30
C ARG A 161 -2.13 -4.01 -13.38
N LEU A 162 -2.62 -4.99 -12.62
CA LEU A 162 -3.65 -4.76 -11.61
C LEU A 162 -3.20 -3.76 -10.54
N LEU A 163 -1.99 -3.90 -10.02
CA LEU A 163 -1.41 -3.02 -9.00
C LEU A 163 -1.10 -1.60 -9.54
N SER A 164 -0.81 -1.46 -10.83
CA SER A 164 -0.59 -0.17 -11.49
C SER A 164 -1.86 0.52 -11.98
N LYS A 165 -3.03 -0.07 -11.74
CA LYS A 165 -4.35 0.41 -12.22
C LYS A 165 -4.47 0.43 -13.75
N ASP A 166 -3.76 -0.45 -14.43
CA ASP A 166 -3.89 -0.60 -15.89
C ASP A 166 -4.89 -1.70 -16.23
N TYR A 167 -6.17 -1.35 -16.15
CA TYR A 167 -7.27 -2.30 -16.36
C TYR A 167 -7.74 -2.39 -17.82
N SER A 168 -7.47 -1.38 -18.63
CA SER A 168 -8.04 -1.24 -19.98
C SER A 168 -7.56 -2.32 -20.95
N SER A 169 -6.32 -2.75 -20.81
CA SER A 169 -5.67 -3.73 -21.68
C SER A 169 -5.68 -5.16 -21.11
N LEU A 170 -6.19 -5.35 -19.87
CA LEU A 170 -6.30 -6.69 -19.28
C LEU A 170 -7.28 -7.56 -20.06
N LYS A 171 -6.83 -8.68 -20.59
CA LYS A 171 -7.71 -9.77 -21.00
C LYS A 171 -8.07 -10.58 -19.76
N ILE A 172 -9.38 -10.91 -19.59
CA ILE A 172 -9.79 -11.80 -18.51
C ILE A 172 -9.46 -13.21 -18.97
N GLU A 173 -8.31 -13.71 -18.56
CA GLU A 173 -7.92 -15.11 -18.73
C GLU A 173 -8.05 -15.78 -17.38
N LEU A 174 -8.90 -16.80 -17.32
CA LEU A 174 -9.04 -17.61 -16.13
C LEU A 174 -7.74 -18.36 -15.90
N THR A 175 -7.12 -18.13 -14.76
CA THR A 175 -5.92 -18.82 -14.29
C THR A 175 -6.32 -19.88 -13.25
N GLU A 176 -5.41 -20.75 -12.88
CA GLU A 176 -5.62 -21.69 -11.76
C GLU A 176 -5.75 -20.94 -10.41
N ASN A 177 -5.27 -19.71 -10.33
CA ASN A 177 -5.35 -18.90 -9.12
C ASN A 177 -6.66 -18.10 -9.09
N SER A 178 -7.58 -18.52 -8.20
CA SER A 178 -8.92 -17.90 -8.05
C SER A 178 -8.85 -16.43 -7.62
N ASN A 179 -7.90 -16.07 -6.74
CA ASN A 179 -7.73 -14.67 -6.30
C ASN A 179 -7.40 -13.73 -7.46
N PHE A 180 -6.57 -14.18 -8.43
CA PHE A 180 -6.30 -13.43 -9.65
C PHE A 180 -7.54 -13.26 -10.52
N ASN A 181 -8.35 -14.32 -10.66
CA ASN A 181 -9.59 -14.27 -11.44
C ASN A 181 -10.57 -13.29 -10.80
N SER A 182 -10.68 -13.31 -9.48
CA SER A 182 -11.52 -12.39 -8.71
C SER A 182 -11.06 -10.94 -8.84
N ALA A 183 -9.74 -10.69 -8.73
CA ALA A 183 -9.14 -9.37 -8.90
C ALA A 183 -9.35 -8.81 -10.32
N GLN A 184 -9.17 -9.64 -11.36
CA GLN A 184 -9.44 -9.26 -12.76
C GLN A 184 -10.91 -8.92 -12.99
N SER A 185 -11.83 -9.69 -12.38
CA SER A 185 -13.27 -9.47 -12.49
C SER A 185 -13.70 -8.15 -11.85
N ILE A 186 -13.15 -7.82 -10.68
CA ILE A 186 -13.39 -6.53 -10.01
C ILE A 186 -12.80 -5.38 -10.84
N ALA A 187 -11.59 -5.53 -11.36
CA ALA A 187 -10.92 -4.52 -12.18
C ALA A 187 -11.75 -4.17 -13.44
N ARG A 188 -12.40 -5.17 -14.05
CA ARG A 188 -13.19 -5.04 -15.26
C ARG A 188 -14.70 -4.87 -15.02
N ASN A 189 -15.13 -4.92 -13.76
CA ASN A 189 -16.53 -4.95 -13.37
C ASN A 189 -17.33 -6.04 -14.12
N ASN A 190 -16.72 -7.23 -14.27
CA ASN A 190 -17.28 -8.35 -15.00
C ASN A 190 -17.19 -9.64 -14.19
N PHE A 191 -18.32 -10.12 -13.70
CA PHE A 191 -18.42 -11.24 -12.76
C PHE A 191 -19.03 -12.51 -13.37
N THR A 192 -19.16 -12.57 -14.70
CA THR A 192 -19.92 -13.65 -15.38
C THR A 192 -19.22 -15.00 -15.41
N LYS A 193 -17.89 -15.03 -15.27
CA LYS A 193 -17.06 -16.24 -15.39
C LYS A 193 -16.51 -16.77 -14.06
N LEU A 194 -17.00 -16.28 -12.95
CA LEU A 194 -16.49 -16.68 -11.63
C LEU A 194 -17.24 -17.92 -11.12
N ASN A 195 -16.49 -19.01 -10.93
CA ASN A 195 -16.96 -20.25 -10.34
C ASN A 195 -15.99 -20.69 -9.23
N GLY A 196 -16.50 -21.41 -8.22
CA GLY A 196 -15.66 -22.01 -7.17
C GLY A 196 -14.99 -20.99 -6.25
N LEU A 197 -15.61 -19.84 -6.03
CA LEU A 197 -15.07 -18.80 -5.14
C LEU A 197 -14.99 -19.30 -3.69
N THR A 198 -13.88 -18.99 -3.03
CA THR A 198 -13.76 -19.14 -1.57
C THR A 198 -14.72 -18.19 -0.86
N ALA A 199 -14.98 -18.42 0.43
CA ALA A 199 -15.79 -17.50 1.24
C ALA A 199 -15.20 -16.09 1.27
N PHE A 200 -13.87 -15.99 1.31
CA PHE A 200 -13.13 -14.73 1.27
C PHE A 200 -13.36 -13.97 -0.04
N GLU A 201 -13.13 -14.61 -1.18
CA GLU A 201 -13.34 -14.01 -2.51
C GLU A 201 -14.81 -13.62 -2.72
N LYS A 202 -15.72 -14.49 -2.29
CA LYS A 202 -17.16 -14.21 -2.39
C LYS A 202 -17.55 -12.96 -1.62
N SER A 203 -17.06 -12.81 -0.41
CA SER A 203 -17.32 -11.61 0.42
C SER A 203 -16.89 -10.32 -0.29
N ILE A 204 -15.70 -10.32 -0.91
CA ILE A 204 -15.19 -9.17 -1.66
C ILE A 204 -16.01 -8.93 -2.93
N ILE A 205 -16.29 -9.97 -3.71
CA ILE A 205 -17.06 -9.89 -4.97
C ILE A 205 -18.49 -9.40 -4.73
N ASP A 206 -19.15 -9.89 -3.69
CA ASP A 206 -20.53 -9.53 -3.37
C ASP A 206 -20.68 -8.04 -3.01
N ALA A 207 -19.62 -7.40 -2.48
CA ALA A 207 -19.62 -5.96 -2.26
C ALA A 207 -19.77 -5.15 -3.56
N PHE A 208 -19.28 -5.69 -4.70
CA PHE A 208 -19.35 -5.02 -6.01
C PHE A 208 -20.56 -5.44 -6.84
N LYS A 209 -21.03 -6.69 -6.69
CA LYS A 209 -22.20 -7.19 -7.45
C LYS A 209 -23.52 -6.59 -7.00
N ASP A 210 -23.68 -6.50 -5.69
CA ASP A 210 -24.94 -6.05 -5.08
C ASP A 210 -24.61 -5.25 -3.81
N PRO A 211 -24.15 -3.98 -3.96
CA PRO A 211 -23.82 -3.13 -2.83
C PRO A 211 -25.10 -2.73 -2.08
N LYS A 212 -25.66 -3.68 -1.30
CA LYS A 212 -26.87 -3.44 -0.54
C LYS A 212 -26.66 -2.36 0.50
N TYR A 213 -27.57 -1.41 0.50
CA TYR A 213 -27.65 -0.40 1.54
C TYR A 213 -27.86 -1.08 2.90
N LYS A 214 -26.95 -0.88 3.84
CA LYS A 214 -27.17 -1.22 5.24
C LYS A 214 -27.52 0.05 5.99
N ASP A 215 -28.56 -0.02 6.79
CA ASP A 215 -29.27 1.13 7.39
C ASP A 215 -28.38 2.21 8.01
N HIS A 216 -27.28 1.82 8.68
CA HIS A 216 -26.41 2.79 9.33
C HIS A 216 -25.63 3.69 8.34
N ASN A 217 -25.01 3.10 7.32
CA ASN A 217 -24.24 3.86 6.33
C ASN A 217 -25.15 4.71 5.44
N ALA A 218 -26.34 4.20 5.11
CA ALA A 218 -27.36 4.95 4.39
C ALA A 218 -27.74 6.23 5.11
N SER A 219 -28.03 6.15 6.40
CA SER A 219 -28.37 7.30 7.23
C SER A 219 -27.24 8.35 7.28
N LEU A 220 -25.97 7.92 7.38
CA LEU A 220 -24.83 8.83 7.37
C LEU A 220 -24.66 9.51 6.01
N ILE A 221 -24.83 8.78 4.91
CA ILE A 221 -24.75 9.31 3.55
C ILE A 221 -25.85 10.35 3.31
N ASP A 222 -27.10 10.03 3.68
CA ASP A 222 -28.24 10.94 3.56
C ASP A 222 -28.07 12.22 4.37
N GLN A 223 -27.36 12.16 5.50
CA GLN A 223 -26.99 13.32 6.32
C GLN A 223 -25.76 14.09 5.78
N GLY A 224 -25.15 13.66 4.68
CA GLY A 224 -23.93 14.26 4.12
C GLY A 224 -22.67 13.99 4.93
N LYS A 225 -22.70 13.02 5.86
CA LYS A 225 -21.56 12.65 6.74
C LYS A 225 -20.60 11.67 6.08
N ILE A 226 -20.21 11.95 4.84
CA ILE A 226 -19.31 11.08 4.04
C ILE A 226 -17.99 10.79 4.76
N GLY A 227 -17.45 11.77 5.49
CA GLY A 227 -16.21 11.56 6.27
C GLY A 227 -16.34 10.47 7.35
N GLU A 228 -17.49 10.39 8.03
CA GLU A 228 -17.77 9.35 9.03
C GLU A 228 -17.90 7.97 8.37
N VAL A 229 -18.53 7.90 7.17
CA VAL A 229 -18.62 6.67 6.38
C VAL A 229 -17.23 6.18 5.97
N ILE A 230 -16.35 7.06 5.52
CA ILE A 230 -14.97 6.70 5.13
C ILE A 230 -14.19 6.15 6.33
N ILE A 231 -14.23 6.82 7.49
CA ILE A 231 -13.54 6.37 8.70
C ILE A 231 -14.07 5.01 9.14
N SER A 232 -15.39 4.86 9.20
CA SER A 232 -16.06 3.60 9.54
C SER A 232 -15.65 2.48 8.59
N SER A 233 -15.59 2.75 7.29
CA SER A 233 -15.17 1.79 6.27
C SER A 233 -13.73 1.31 6.48
N ILE A 234 -12.81 2.22 6.80
CA ILE A 234 -11.39 1.87 7.07
C ILE A 234 -11.32 0.92 8.28
N ILE A 235 -12.02 1.22 9.37
CA ILE A 235 -12.06 0.37 10.57
C ILE A 235 -12.62 -1.02 10.24
N LEU A 236 -13.64 -1.11 9.40
CA LEU A 236 -14.23 -2.38 8.98
C LEU A 236 -13.27 -3.19 8.09
N LEU A 237 -12.50 -2.52 7.23
CA LEU A 237 -11.53 -3.17 6.35
C LEU A 237 -10.28 -3.70 7.07
N GLU A 238 -9.94 -3.15 8.23
CA GLU A 238 -8.85 -3.65 9.07
C GLU A 238 -9.23 -4.92 9.84
N SER A 239 -10.52 -5.32 9.82
CA SER A 239 -11.00 -6.51 10.52
C SER A 239 -10.75 -7.78 9.68
N GLU A 240 -10.39 -8.88 10.36
CA GLU A 240 -10.31 -10.22 9.74
C GLU A 240 -11.70 -10.84 9.48
N ASP A 241 -12.78 -10.21 9.96
CA ASP A 241 -14.16 -10.64 9.74
C ASP A 241 -14.60 -10.32 8.30
N LEU A 242 -14.94 -11.36 7.53
CA LEU A 242 -15.33 -11.25 6.13
C LEU A 242 -16.58 -10.39 5.92
N ASN A 243 -17.56 -10.43 6.84
CA ASN A 243 -18.76 -9.60 6.75
C ASN A 243 -18.41 -8.11 6.99
N LYS A 244 -17.51 -7.83 7.92
CA LYS A 244 -17.05 -6.45 8.14
C LYS A 244 -16.26 -5.93 6.96
N MET A 245 -15.39 -6.74 6.37
CA MET A 245 -14.66 -6.39 5.16
C MET A 245 -15.59 -6.08 3.99
N GLN A 246 -16.59 -6.94 3.74
CA GLN A 246 -17.65 -6.70 2.73
C GLN A 246 -18.37 -5.39 3.00
N ASN A 247 -18.74 -5.14 4.25
CA ASN A 247 -19.46 -3.92 4.64
C ASN A 247 -18.61 -2.67 4.43
N GLY A 248 -17.31 -2.72 4.73
CA GLY A 248 -16.38 -1.63 4.49
C GLY A 248 -16.25 -1.28 3.00
N LEU A 249 -16.09 -2.29 2.13
CA LEU A 249 -16.05 -2.08 0.68
C LEU A 249 -17.39 -1.52 0.15
N THR A 250 -18.51 -2.10 0.59
CA THR A 250 -19.84 -1.64 0.21
C THR A 250 -20.07 -0.18 0.62
N ALA A 251 -19.67 0.20 1.82
CA ALA A 251 -19.84 1.57 2.31
C ALA A 251 -19.01 2.59 1.48
N LEU A 252 -17.79 2.23 1.07
CA LEU A 252 -17.00 3.08 0.16
C LEU A 252 -17.67 3.24 -1.20
N ILE A 253 -18.24 2.15 -1.76
CA ILE A 253 -18.96 2.19 -3.06
C ILE A 253 -20.18 3.11 -2.94
N GLN A 254 -20.97 2.97 -1.89
CA GLN A 254 -22.15 3.79 -1.63
C GLN A 254 -21.82 5.27 -1.40
N ALA A 255 -20.67 5.55 -0.82
CA ALA A 255 -20.13 6.91 -0.67
C ALA A 255 -19.60 7.51 -2.00
N GLY A 256 -19.73 6.81 -3.13
CA GLY A 256 -19.22 7.25 -4.43
C GLY A 256 -17.73 7.00 -4.66
N LEU A 257 -17.06 6.28 -3.76
CA LEU A 257 -15.63 5.99 -3.81
C LEU A 257 -15.34 4.61 -4.43
N THR A 258 -16.05 4.26 -5.50
CA THR A 258 -15.96 2.94 -6.17
C THR A 258 -14.54 2.61 -6.63
N ASP A 259 -13.80 3.59 -7.14
CA ASP A 259 -12.42 3.36 -7.59
C ASP A 259 -11.46 3.09 -6.42
N VAL A 260 -11.69 3.73 -5.26
CA VAL A 260 -10.94 3.45 -4.04
C VAL A 260 -11.26 2.05 -3.52
N ALA A 261 -12.52 1.69 -3.47
CA ALA A 261 -12.96 0.35 -3.06
C ALA A 261 -12.37 -0.73 -3.99
N ARG A 262 -12.35 -0.48 -5.30
CA ARG A 262 -11.75 -1.38 -6.30
C ARG A 262 -10.26 -1.58 -6.06
N ASP A 263 -9.51 -0.52 -5.86
CA ASP A 263 -8.08 -0.56 -5.55
C ASP A 263 -7.79 -1.40 -4.30
N ILE A 264 -8.54 -1.16 -3.23
CA ILE A 264 -8.38 -1.88 -1.96
C ILE A 264 -8.70 -3.36 -2.16
N ALA A 265 -9.80 -3.69 -2.81
CA ALA A 265 -10.22 -5.07 -3.06
C ALA A 265 -9.19 -5.85 -3.91
N ILE A 266 -8.67 -5.23 -4.97
CA ILE A 266 -7.62 -5.82 -5.81
C ILE A 266 -6.35 -6.08 -4.99
N ARG A 267 -5.93 -5.13 -4.18
CA ARG A 267 -4.75 -5.30 -3.33
C ARG A 267 -4.93 -6.43 -2.31
N ILE A 268 -6.06 -6.46 -1.64
CA ILE A 268 -6.39 -7.53 -0.68
C ILE A 268 -6.32 -8.90 -1.38
N LEU A 269 -6.92 -9.08 -2.56
CA LEU A 269 -6.92 -10.34 -3.29
C LEU A 269 -5.55 -10.77 -3.82
N ILE A 270 -4.68 -9.82 -4.14
CA ILE A 270 -3.38 -10.11 -4.75
C ILE A 270 -2.27 -10.24 -3.70
N GLU A 271 -2.40 -9.58 -2.55
CA GLU A 271 -1.37 -9.53 -1.52
C GLU A 271 -1.66 -10.49 -0.34
N SER A 272 -2.89 -11.06 -0.26
CA SER A 272 -3.26 -12.16 0.66
C SER A 272 -2.62 -13.55 0.23
#